data_85509c78e734691a5809d079154fa3b4
#
_entry.id   85509c78e734691a5809d079154fa3b4
#
_cell.length_a   1.000
_cell.length_b   1.000
_cell.length_c   1.000
_cell.angle_alpha   90.00
_cell.angle_beta   90.00
_cell.angle_gamma   90.00
#
_symmetry.space_group_name_H-M   'P 1'
#
loop_
_entity.id
_entity.type
_entity.pdbx_description
1 polymer ?
#
loop_
_entity_poly.entity_id
_entity_poly.type
_entity_poly.pdbx_seq_one_letter_code
_entity_poly.pdbx_strand_id
1 'polypeptide(L)'
;ASFLCYVTPAEHLALPNVEDTKQGIIASKIAAHAADIAKGIPGARDIDDKMADARRVLDWDAQFACALDPETAKAIRDDRLPEDDHSDTCSMCGKFCAVRSMNKALAGEHIDIL
;
A
#
# COMPACT_ATOMS: atom_id res chain seq x y z
N ALA A 1 16.52 -12.53 8.11
CA ALA A 1 17.78 -11.82 7.84
C ALA A 1 18.15 -10.93 9.03
N SER A 2 19.44 -10.78 9.30
CA SER A 2 19.94 -9.89 10.36
C SER A 2 20.76 -8.73 9.80
N PHE A 3 21.11 -8.82 8.54
CA PHE A 3 21.84 -7.81 7.79
C PHE A 3 21.37 -7.84 6.34
N LEU A 4 21.11 -6.69 5.75
CA LEU A 4 20.68 -6.55 4.36
C LEU A 4 21.63 -5.60 3.63
N CYS A 5 21.97 -5.97 2.39
CA CYS A 5 22.57 -5.07 1.42
C CYS A 5 21.56 -4.84 0.30
N TYR A 6 21.27 -3.60 -0.04
CA TYR A 6 20.34 -3.31 -1.12
C TYR A 6 20.97 -3.53 -2.48
N VAL A 7 20.14 -3.92 -3.43
CA VAL A 7 20.47 -4.07 -4.85
C VAL A 7 19.50 -3.22 -5.65
N THR A 8 19.96 -2.62 -6.73
CA THR A 8 19.12 -1.80 -7.61
C THR A 8 18.70 -2.57 -8.86
N PRO A 9 17.64 -2.13 -9.57
CA PRO A 9 17.28 -2.71 -10.87
C PRO A 9 18.39 -2.64 -11.92
N ALA A 10 19.36 -1.72 -11.75
CA ALA A 10 20.50 -1.57 -12.64
C ALA A 10 21.68 -2.51 -12.31
N GLU A 11 21.56 -3.39 -11.32
CA GLU A 11 22.64 -4.27 -10.86
C GLU A 11 23.26 -5.08 -12.00
N HIS A 12 24.59 -5.00 -12.14
CA HIS A 12 25.35 -5.58 -13.23
C HIS A 12 24.99 -5.12 -14.66
N LEU A 13 24.09 -4.13 -14.80
CA LEU A 13 23.68 -3.59 -16.10
C LEU A 13 24.23 -2.19 -16.33
N ALA A 14 24.15 -1.31 -15.32
CA ALA A 14 24.55 0.08 -15.43
C ALA A 14 24.83 0.70 -14.05
N LEU A 15 25.38 1.92 -14.04
CA LEU A 15 25.43 2.74 -12.83
C LEU A 15 24.01 3.17 -12.48
N PRO A 16 23.52 2.89 -11.24
CA PRO A 16 22.16 3.24 -10.85
C PRO A 16 21.95 4.75 -10.80
N ASN A 17 20.81 5.19 -11.28
CA ASN A 17 20.32 6.54 -11.07
C ASN A 17 19.60 6.69 -9.73
N VAL A 18 19.04 7.87 -9.44
CA VAL A 18 18.34 8.14 -8.17
C VAL A 18 17.11 7.27 -8.01
N GLU A 19 16.36 7.05 -9.08
CA GLU A 19 15.14 6.21 -9.04
C GLU A 19 15.47 4.74 -8.81
N ASP A 20 16.49 4.21 -9.50
CA ASP A 20 16.99 2.85 -9.26
C ASP A 20 17.39 2.66 -7.80
N THR A 21 18.08 3.65 -7.22
CA THR A 21 18.51 3.64 -5.83
C THR A 21 17.32 3.66 -4.89
N LYS A 22 16.32 4.52 -5.14
CA LYS A 22 15.06 4.57 -4.38
C LYS A 22 14.36 3.22 -4.37
N GLN A 23 14.21 2.59 -5.54
CA GLN A 23 13.58 1.26 -5.65
C GLN A 23 14.33 0.20 -4.86
N GLY A 24 15.66 0.19 -4.93
CA GLY A 24 16.50 -0.75 -4.18
C GLY A 24 16.32 -0.60 -2.66
N ILE A 25 16.26 0.64 -2.17
CA ILE A 25 16.03 0.94 -0.74
C ILE A 25 14.62 0.49 -0.31
N ILE A 26 13.60 0.76 -1.11
CA ILE A 26 12.21 0.35 -0.80
C ILE A 26 12.12 -1.18 -0.74
N ALA A 27 12.69 -1.89 -1.70
CA ALA A 27 12.73 -3.35 -1.69
C ALA A 27 13.42 -3.90 -0.44
N SER A 28 14.54 -3.29 -0.02
CA SER A 28 15.23 -3.65 1.22
C SER A 28 14.40 -3.37 2.48
N LYS A 29 13.64 -2.27 2.51
CA LYS A 29 12.71 -2.00 3.62
C LYS A 29 11.62 -3.06 3.73
N ILE A 30 11.06 -3.50 2.60
CA ILE A 30 10.07 -4.60 2.58
C ILE A 30 10.68 -5.87 3.14
N ALA A 31 11.89 -6.23 2.69
CA ALA A 31 12.58 -7.41 3.17
C ALA A 31 12.93 -7.33 4.67
N ALA A 32 13.36 -6.17 5.15
CA ALA A 32 13.64 -5.94 6.57
C ALA A 32 12.39 -6.06 7.43
N HIS A 33 11.28 -5.45 7.00
CA HIS A 33 10.00 -5.53 7.69
C HIS A 33 9.50 -6.99 7.79
N ALA A 34 9.53 -7.74 6.69
CA ALA A 34 9.17 -9.15 6.69
C ALA A 34 10.07 -9.98 7.63
N ALA A 35 11.38 -9.68 7.67
CA ALA A 35 12.30 -10.35 8.57
C ALA A 35 12.02 -10.05 10.05
N ASP A 36 11.64 -8.81 10.38
CA ASP A 36 11.31 -8.42 11.76
C ASP A 36 10.03 -9.11 12.24
N ILE A 37 9.01 -9.22 11.39
CA ILE A 37 7.81 -10.01 11.67
C ILE A 37 8.17 -11.49 11.90
N ALA A 38 8.98 -12.07 11.00
CA ALA A 38 9.38 -13.47 11.10
C ALA A 38 10.21 -13.77 12.37
N LYS A 39 10.96 -12.80 12.86
CA LYS A 39 11.72 -12.91 14.13
C LYS A 39 10.87 -12.68 15.38
N GLY A 40 9.64 -12.24 15.24
CA GLY A 40 8.76 -11.89 16.35
C GLY A 40 9.22 -10.63 17.10
N ILE A 41 9.82 -9.68 16.41
CA ILE A 41 10.23 -8.41 17.03
C ILE A 41 8.97 -7.67 17.54
N PRO A 42 8.93 -7.28 18.82
CA PRO A 42 7.80 -6.56 19.38
C PRO A 42 7.49 -5.28 18.60
N GLY A 43 6.21 -5.08 18.25
CA GLY A 43 5.76 -3.93 17.48
C GLY A 43 6.01 -3.99 15.97
N ALA A 44 6.64 -5.05 15.45
CA ALA A 44 6.93 -5.18 14.02
C ALA A 44 5.65 -5.14 13.15
N ARG A 45 4.51 -5.60 13.66
CA ARG A 45 3.22 -5.62 12.97
C ARG A 45 2.37 -4.37 13.15
N ASP A 46 2.77 -3.44 13.99
CA ASP A 46 1.91 -2.29 14.35
C ASP A 46 1.53 -1.44 13.13
N ILE A 47 2.44 -1.30 12.17
CA ILE A 47 2.16 -0.55 10.94
C ILE A 47 1.23 -1.32 10.00
N ASP A 48 1.33 -2.66 9.96
CA ASP A 48 0.43 -3.49 9.15
C ASP A 48 -0.99 -3.45 9.70
N ASP A 49 -1.13 -3.49 11.02
CA ASP A 49 -2.43 -3.41 11.68
C ASP A 49 -3.08 -2.03 11.44
N LYS A 50 -2.31 -0.95 11.53
CA LYS A 50 -2.78 0.39 11.15
C LYS A 50 -3.19 0.48 9.68
N MET A 51 -2.40 -0.10 8.77
CA MET A 51 -2.74 -0.16 7.35
C MET A 51 -4.03 -0.96 7.15
N ALA A 52 -4.20 -2.10 7.83
CA ALA A 52 -5.40 -2.92 7.74
C ALA A 52 -6.64 -2.16 8.20
N ASP A 53 -6.55 -1.41 9.30
CA ASP A 53 -7.63 -0.56 9.80
C ASP A 53 -7.97 0.58 8.81
N ALA A 54 -6.97 1.27 8.28
CA ALA A 54 -7.16 2.30 7.27
C ALA A 54 -7.83 1.75 6.00
N ARG A 55 -7.43 0.57 5.55
CA ARG A 55 -8.03 -0.12 4.39
C ARG A 55 -9.48 -0.53 4.65
N ARG A 56 -9.78 -1.00 5.87
CA ARG A 56 -11.13 -1.40 6.25
C ARG A 56 -12.14 -0.27 6.11
N VAL A 57 -11.75 0.96 6.43
CA VAL A 57 -12.61 2.15 6.33
C VAL A 57 -12.41 2.98 5.05
N LEU A 58 -11.51 2.53 4.16
CA LEU A 58 -11.15 3.21 2.90
C LEU A 58 -10.56 4.62 3.12
N ASP A 59 -9.86 4.81 4.24
CA ASP A 59 -9.12 6.04 4.54
C ASP A 59 -7.79 6.05 3.77
N TRP A 60 -7.77 6.74 2.65
CA TRP A 60 -6.59 6.79 1.77
C TRP A 60 -5.43 7.58 2.35
N ASP A 61 -5.69 8.64 3.11
CA ASP A 61 -4.62 9.43 3.73
C ASP A 61 -3.89 8.61 4.79
N ALA A 62 -4.63 7.88 5.62
CA ALA A 62 -4.06 6.95 6.58
C ALA A 62 -3.30 5.78 5.90
N GLN A 63 -3.80 5.27 4.75
CA GLN A 63 -3.10 4.25 3.96
C GLN A 63 -1.77 4.77 3.42
N PHE A 64 -1.74 5.99 2.85
CA PHE A 64 -0.51 6.60 2.37
C PHE A 64 0.48 6.85 3.51
N ALA A 65 0.01 7.28 4.68
CA ALA A 65 0.87 7.47 5.85
C ALA A 65 1.54 6.18 6.34
N CYS A 66 0.93 5.02 6.09
CA CYS A 66 1.48 3.70 6.42
C CYS A 66 2.27 3.06 5.27
N ALA A 67 2.24 3.62 4.07
CA ALA A 67 2.90 3.04 2.89
C ALA A 67 4.42 3.17 2.97
N LEU A 68 5.13 2.19 2.45
CA LEU A 68 6.61 2.22 2.35
C LEU A 68 7.10 3.19 1.27
N ASP A 69 6.30 3.39 0.22
CA ASP A 69 6.50 4.41 -0.82
C ASP A 69 5.19 5.19 -1.03
N PRO A 70 4.90 6.16 -0.15
CA PRO A 70 3.66 6.92 -0.21
C PRO A 70 3.56 7.81 -1.45
N GLU A 71 4.70 8.33 -1.95
CA GLU A 71 4.73 9.18 -3.13
C GLU A 71 4.27 8.44 -4.39
N THR A 72 4.86 7.27 -4.66
CA THR A 72 4.48 6.44 -5.80
C THR A 72 3.06 5.93 -5.66
N ALA A 73 2.65 5.48 -4.47
CA ALA A 73 1.30 5.00 -4.22
C ALA A 73 0.25 6.09 -4.49
N LYS A 74 0.51 7.31 -3.99
CA LYS A 74 -0.37 8.47 -4.22
C LYS A 74 -0.42 8.85 -5.69
N ALA A 75 0.73 8.95 -6.35
CA ALA A 75 0.81 9.31 -7.76
C ALA A 75 0.04 8.33 -8.66
N ILE A 76 0.16 7.01 -8.41
CA ILE A 76 -0.58 5.99 -9.16
C ILE A 76 -2.08 6.13 -8.96
N ARG A 77 -2.53 6.40 -7.72
CA ARG A 77 -3.95 6.59 -7.46
C ARG A 77 -4.47 7.83 -8.16
N ASP A 78 -3.80 8.96 -8.01
CA ASP A 78 -4.22 10.25 -8.58
C ASP A 78 -4.26 10.21 -10.12
N ASP A 79 -3.27 9.56 -10.76
CA ASP A 79 -3.20 9.38 -12.23
C ASP A 79 -4.38 8.56 -12.79
N ARG A 80 -4.92 7.64 -12.01
CA ARG A 80 -5.90 6.65 -12.49
C ARG A 80 -7.30 6.84 -11.92
N LEU A 81 -7.55 7.87 -11.13
CA LEU A 81 -8.88 8.26 -10.73
C LEU A 81 -9.53 9.06 -11.86
N PRO A 82 -10.79 8.77 -12.24
CA PRO A 82 -11.56 9.67 -13.09
C PRO A 82 -11.67 11.07 -12.47
N GLU A 83 -11.60 12.12 -13.28
CA GLU A 83 -11.61 13.51 -12.80
C GLU A 83 -12.82 13.86 -11.92
N ASP A 84 -13.94 13.18 -12.13
CA ASP A 84 -15.20 13.38 -11.39
C ASP A 84 -15.44 12.34 -10.28
N ASP A 85 -14.48 11.42 -10.04
CA ASP A 85 -14.66 10.35 -9.05
C ASP A 85 -14.09 10.75 -7.69
N HIS A 86 -14.94 11.27 -6.83
CA HIS A 86 -14.65 11.54 -5.42
C HIS A 86 -15.00 10.35 -4.51
N SER A 87 -15.14 9.14 -5.08
CA SER A 87 -15.49 7.96 -4.30
C SER A 87 -14.35 7.54 -3.38
N ASP A 88 -14.72 6.89 -2.30
CA ASP A 88 -13.80 6.22 -1.37
C ASP A 88 -13.13 4.97 -1.95
N THR A 89 -13.58 4.50 -3.11
CA THR A 89 -13.04 3.33 -3.81
C THR A 89 -11.92 3.70 -4.78
N CYS A 90 -11.16 2.72 -5.24
CA CYS A 90 -10.20 2.92 -6.32
C CYS A 90 -10.84 2.64 -7.69
N SER A 91 -10.20 3.13 -8.75
CA SER A 91 -10.65 2.92 -10.14
C SER A 91 -10.69 1.46 -10.59
N MET A 92 -10.03 0.54 -9.88
CA MET A 92 -9.98 -0.88 -10.21
C MET A 92 -11.35 -1.56 -10.02
N CYS A 93 -11.98 -1.39 -8.87
CA CYS A 93 -13.25 -2.03 -8.53
C CYS A 93 -14.46 -1.08 -8.64
N GLY A 94 -14.25 0.22 -8.39
CA GLY A 94 -15.32 1.21 -8.41
C GLY A 94 -16.51 0.79 -7.54
N LYS A 95 -17.70 0.80 -8.12
CA LYS A 95 -18.93 0.40 -7.42
C LYS A 95 -18.95 -1.05 -6.92
N PHE A 96 -18.12 -1.93 -7.46
CA PHE A 96 -18.01 -3.35 -7.06
C PHE A 96 -16.96 -3.59 -5.97
N CYS A 97 -16.49 -2.57 -5.29
CA CYS A 97 -15.50 -2.70 -4.21
C CYS A 97 -16.04 -3.60 -3.09
N ALA A 98 -15.37 -4.74 -2.87
CA ALA A 98 -15.77 -5.70 -1.84
C ALA A 98 -15.72 -5.13 -0.43
N VAL A 99 -14.73 -4.30 -0.12
CA VAL A 99 -14.61 -3.64 1.19
C VAL A 99 -15.81 -2.70 1.43
N ARG A 100 -16.11 -1.85 0.46
CA ARG A 100 -17.26 -0.94 0.53
C ARG A 100 -18.58 -1.70 0.67
N SER A 101 -18.78 -2.74 -0.15
CA SER A 101 -19.99 -3.56 -0.10
C SER A 101 -20.13 -4.28 1.25
N MET A 102 -19.04 -4.82 1.79
CA MET A 102 -19.06 -5.46 3.11
C MET A 102 -19.39 -4.45 4.21
N ASN A 103 -18.80 -3.26 4.19
CA ASN A 103 -19.08 -2.23 5.17
C ASN A 103 -20.57 -1.82 5.15
N LYS A 104 -21.14 -1.65 3.96
CA LYS A 104 -22.59 -1.39 3.80
C LYS A 104 -23.45 -2.53 4.34
N ALA A 105 -23.12 -3.77 4.00
CA ALA A 105 -23.84 -4.94 4.50
C ALA A 105 -23.83 -5.01 6.03
N LEU A 106 -22.67 -4.77 6.65
CA LEU A 106 -22.54 -4.75 8.11
C LEU A 106 -23.29 -3.58 8.76
N ALA A 107 -23.45 -2.47 8.05
CA ALA A 107 -24.29 -1.34 8.48
C ALA A 107 -25.81 -1.59 8.28
N GLY A 108 -26.20 -2.70 7.67
CA GLY A 108 -27.59 -3.01 7.34
C GLY A 108 -28.13 -2.24 6.13
N GLU A 109 -27.25 -1.67 5.32
CA GLU A 109 -27.63 -0.95 4.10
C GLU A 109 -27.87 -1.91 2.94
N HIS A 110 -28.80 -1.54 2.04
CA HIS A 110 -29.02 -2.28 0.80
C HIS A 110 -27.83 -2.10 -0.15
N ILE A 111 -27.33 -3.21 -0.70
CA ILE A 111 -26.26 -3.20 -1.69
C ILE A 111 -26.88 -3.41 -3.06
N ASP A 112 -26.89 -2.36 -3.87
CA ASP A 112 -27.24 -2.45 -5.29
C ASP A 112 -25.95 -2.67 -6.09
N ILE A 113 -25.82 -3.86 -6.66
CA ILE A 113 -24.68 -4.28 -7.48
C ILE A 113 -25.04 -4.48 -8.96
N LEU A 114 -26.29 -4.17 -9.35
CA LEU A 114 -26.75 -4.26 -10.75
C LEU A 114 -26.87 -2.89 -11.40
#